data_bbbfc7939845b4df4e12375cdef820d2
#
_entry.id   bbbfc7939845b4df4e12375cdef820d2
#
_cell.length_a   1.000
_cell.length_b   1.000
_cell.length_c   1.000
_cell.angle_alpha   90.00
_cell.angle_beta   90.00
_cell.angle_gamma   90.00
#
_symmetry.space_group_name_H-M   'P 1'
#
loop_
_entity.id
_entity.type
_entity.pdbx_description
1 polymer ?
#
loop_
_entity_poly.entity_id
_entity_poly.type
_entity_poly.pdbx_seq_one_letter_code
_entity_poly.pdbx_strand_id
1 'polypeptide(L)'
;SLQYYPEGDDFVCVNGKNRYTRALYGSWSPFRLETSDRPVFATYDKRNSKNIRFRISMPGGYSAMLDSVGYCEARYTPGRRSYHLTDPAWGKGELRISALALPDVDGAIWKLEPVGFSSQSVLTAVMSEIKAHRLNRNGDMGADPADSFEAPENPQQVETCDMRLKNGVAYLVFRDFSIKMLGKKEGSRLYEKAEKARAELASRIRIETPDAYLNTLGGALALAADGIWDGQVWLHGAVGWRMPLSGW
;
A
#
# COMPACT_ATOMS: atom_id res chain seq x y z
N SER A 1 21.02 -14.79 3.34
CA SER A 1 20.36 -13.96 4.38
C SER A 1 18.89 -13.79 4.03
N LEU A 2 18.02 -13.87 5.01
CA LEU A 2 16.61 -13.62 4.82
C LEU A 2 16.40 -12.13 4.47
N GLN A 3 15.59 -11.87 3.47
CA GLN A 3 15.29 -10.52 3.01
C GLN A 3 14.37 -9.76 3.98
N TYR A 4 13.51 -10.49 4.68
CA TYR A 4 12.56 -9.95 5.67
C TYR A 4 12.91 -10.46 7.04
N TYR A 5 12.86 -9.58 8.05
CA TYR A 5 13.11 -9.94 9.45
C TYR A 5 12.04 -9.35 10.37
N PRO A 6 11.73 -10.03 11.48
CA PRO A 6 10.76 -9.56 12.45
C PRO A 6 11.36 -8.47 13.36
N GLU A 7 10.57 -7.45 13.64
CA GLU A 7 10.87 -6.43 14.64
C GLU A 7 9.56 -6.05 15.36
N GLY A 8 9.37 -6.55 16.58
CA GLY A 8 8.07 -6.49 17.24
C GLY A 8 7.01 -7.24 16.44
N ASP A 9 5.92 -6.57 16.13
CA ASP A 9 4.83 -7.12 15.30
C ASP A 9 5.04 -6.91 13.79
N ASP A 10 6.14 -6.27 13.41
CA ASP A 10 6.42 -5.88 12.03
C ASP A 10 7.32 -6.89 11.31
N PHE A 11 7.10 -7.04 10.02
CA PHE A 11 8.12 -7.51 9.10
C PHE A 11 8.81 -6.33 8.43
N VAL A 12 10.14 -6.34 8.47
CA VAL A 12 10.99 -5.24 7.96
C VAL A 12 11.82 -5.73 6.79
N CYS A 13 11.97 -4.89 5.80
CA CYS A 13 12.80 -5.12 4.62
C CYS A 13 13.52 -3.82 4.23
N VAL A 14 14.83 -3.89 4.00
CA VAL A 14 15.62 -2.76 3.53
C VAL A 14 16.02 -2.98 2.07
N ASN A 15 15.74 -1.99 1.23
CA ASN A 15 16.05 -1.99 -0.19
C ASN A 15 15.56 -3.25 -0.94
N GLY A 16 14.39 -3.74 -0.56
CA GLY A 16 13.75 -4.88 -1.20
C GLY A 16 13.34 -4.60 -2.65
N LYS A 17 13.06 -5.68 -3.39
CA LYS A 17 12.78 -5.61 -4.84
C LYS A 17 11.44 -6.24 -5.22
N ASN A 18 10.76 -6.89 -4.27
CA ASN A 18 9.51 -7.56 -4.58
C ASN A 18 8.38 -6.55 -4.82
N ARG A 19 7.57 -6.85 -5.81
CA ARG A 19 6.44 -6.03 -6.26
C ARG A 19 5.12 -6.75 -5.97
N TYR A 20 4.14 -5.99 -5.48
CA TYR A 20 2.74 -6.43 -5.29
C TYR A 20 2.61 -7.74 -4.52
N THR A 21 3.36 -7.88 -3.43
CA THR A 21 3.44 -9.12 -2.65
C THR A 21 2.66 -9.09 -1.34
N ARG A 22 2.13 -7.92 -0.95
CA ARG A 22 1.37 -7.78 0.27
C ARG A 22 0.12 -6.93 0.05
N ALA A 23 -1.03 -7.58 0.14
CA ALA A 23 -2.32 -6.93 0.02
C ALA A 23 -2.81 -6.34 1.34
N LEU A 24 -3.41 -5.16 1.25
CA LEU A 24 -4.14 -4.55 2.36
C LEU A 24 -5.64 -4.64 2.08
N TYR A 25 -6.37 -5.04 3.10
CA TYR A 25 -7.83 -5.19 3.08
C TYR A 25 -8.45 -4.23 4.07
N GLY A 26 -9.59 -3.66 3.75
CA GLY A 26 -10.31 -2.75 4.65
C GLY A 26 -11.81 -3.02 4.74
N SER A 27 -12.38 -3.62 3.71
CA SER A 27 -13.79 -3.99 3.63
C SER A 27 -13.94 -5.47 3.25
N TRP A 28 -15.16 -5.97 3.28
CA TRP A 28 -15.46 -7.36 2.89
C TRP A 28 -15.70 -7.55 1.38
N SER A 29 -15.36 -6.55 0.61
CA SER A 29 -15.40 -6.61 -0.84
C SER A 29 -14.13 -7.28 -1.40
N PRO A 30 -14.10 -7.61 -2.71
CA PRO A 30 -12.87 -8.10 -3.35
C PRO A 30 -11.78 -7.03 -3.51
N PHE A 31 -12.05 -5.78 -3.17
CA PHE A 31 -11.05 -4.70 -3.26
C PHE A 31 -9.86 -4.97 -2.35
N ARG A 32 -8.68 -4.72 -2.86
CA ARG A 32 -7.45 -4.68 -2.09
C ARG A 32 -6.48 -3.65 -2.65
N LEU A 33 -5.59 -3.16 -1.79
CA LEU A 33 -4.42 -2.41 -2.18
C LEU A 33 -3.22 -3.35 -2.15
N GLU A 34 -2.64 -3.63 -3.30
CA GLU A 34 -1.39 -4.36 -3.42
C GLU A 34 -0.23 -3.44 -3.11
N THR A 35 0.70 -3.91 -2.27
CA THR A 35 1.88 -3.15 -1.87
C THR A 35 3.18 -3.87 -2.23
N SER A 36 4.25 -3.11 -2.36
CA SER A 36 5.57 -3.58 -2.77
C SER A 36 6.62 -3.25 -1.70
N ASP A 37 7.83 -3.77 -1.86
CA ASP A 37 8.96 -3.44 -0.97
C ASP A 37 9.42 -1.99 -1.10
N ARG A 38 9.04 -1.33 -2.19
CA ARG A 38 9.22 0.09 -2.43
C ARG A 38 7.86 0.74 -2.72
N PRO A 39 7.69 2.06 -2.62
CA PRO A 39 6.36 2.69 -2.71
C PRO A 39 5.80 2.69 -4.14
N VAL A 40 5.41 1.53 -4.58
CA VAL A 40 4.61 1.27 -5.78
C VAL A 40 3.43 0.41 -5.37
N PHE A 41 2.25 0.80 -5.81
CA PHE A 41 0.99 0.21 -5.40
C PHE A 41 0.13 -0.13 -6.62
N ALA A 42 -0.75 -1.12 -6.44
CA ALA A 42 -1.81 -1.38 -7.39
C ALA A 42 -3.13 -1.59 -6.64
N THR A 43 -4.20 -1.03 -7.15
CA THR A 43 -5.55 -1.34 -6.66
C THR A 43 -6.08 -2.53 -7.43
N TYR A 44 -6.67 -3.48 -6.73
CA TYR A 44 -7.38 -4.56 -7.40
C TYR A 44 -8.83 -4.16 -7.63
N ASP A 45 -9.22 -4.21 -8.89
CA ASP A 45 -10.58 -4.32 -9.37
C ASP A 45 -10.56 -5.22 -10.60
N LYS A 46 -11.56 -6.05 -10.75
CA LYS A 46 -11.59 -7.08 -11.80
C LYS A 46 -11.42 -6.52 -13.22
N ARG A 47 -11.87 -5.27 -13.46
CA ARG A 47 -11.90 -4.64 -14.79
C ARG A 47 -11.20 -3.29 -14.88
N ASN A 48 -10.84 -2.71 -13.74
CA ASN A 48 -10.34 -1.34 -13.68
C ASN A 48 -9.26 -1.17 -12.61
N SER A 49 -8.35 -2.14 -12.54
CA SER A 49 -7.19 -2.03 -11.66
C SER A 49 -6.33 -0.83 -12.05
N LYS A 50 -5.75 -0.18 -11.06
CA LYS A 50 -4.89 1.01 -11.22
C LYS A 50 -3.53 0.76 -10.63
N ASN A 51 -2.51 1.37 -11.24
CA ASN A 51 -1.18 1.50 -10.68
C ASN A 51 -1.03 2.89 -10.05
N ILE A 52 -0.44 2.97 -8.86
CA ILE A 52 -0.20 4.24 -8.16
C ILE A 52 1.26 4.30 -7.76
N ARG A 53 1.95 5.36 -8.21
CA ARG A 53 3.36 5.64 -7.95
C ARG A 53 3.52 7.07 -7.48
N PHE A 54 4.69 7.37 -6.97
CA PHE A 54 5.05 8.71 -6.52
C PHE A 54 6.33 9.18 -7.19
N ARG A 55 6.34 10.42 -7.66
CA ARG A 55 7.51 11.10 -8.22
C ARG A 55 7.86 12.28 -7.33
N ILE A 56 9.14 12.41 -6.98
CA ILE A 56 9.67 13.61 -6.34
C ILE A 56 10.36 14.48 -7.39
N SER A 57 10.11 15.78 -7.32
CA SER A 57 10.77 16.80 -8.16
C SER A 57 11.34 17.89 -7.25
N MET A 58 12.58 18.27 -7.48
CA MET A 58 13.32 19.23 -6.66
C MET A 58 13.90 20.35 -7.53
N PRO A 59 14.22 21.50 -6.94
CA PRO A 59 14.96 22.56 -7.62
C PRO A 59 16.24 22.03 -8.26
N GLY A 60 16.62 22.61 -9.40
CA GLY A 60 17.81 22.17 -10.13
C GLY A 60 17.59 21.06 -11.14
N GLY A 61 16.33 20.66 -11.36
CA GLY A 61 15.95 19.68 -12.38
C GLY A 61 16.00 18.22 -11.93
N TYR A 62 16.28 17.94 -10.64
CA TYR A 62 16.19 16.58 -10.13
C TYR A 62 14.74 16.09 -10.13
N SER A 63 14.53 14.90 -10.68
CA SER A 63 13.25 14.19 -10.63
C SER A 63 13.49 12.70 -10.58
N ALA A 64 12.79 11.99 -9.71
CA ALA A 64 12.88 10.53 -9.59
C ALA A 64 11.57 9.94 -9.10
N MET A 65 11.29 8.71 -9.54
CA MET A 65 10.23 7.90 -8.93
C MET A 65 10.73 7.38 -7.56
N LEU A 66 9.86 7.35 -6.55
CA LEU A 66 10.26 6.95 -5.20
C LEU A 66 10.74 5.50 -5.11
N ASP A 67 10.33 4.64 -6.02
CA ASP A 67 10.79 3.26 -6.06
C ASP A 67 12.24 3.09 -6.55
N SER A 68 12.87 4.16 -7.06
CA SER A 68 14.28 4.19 -7.50
C SER A 68 15.24 4.87 -6.54
N VAL A 69 14.76 5.42 -5.40
CA VAL A 69 15.61 6.13 -4.44
C VAL A 69 16.61 5.21 -3.73
N GLY A 70 17.70 5.78 -3.23
CA GLY A 70 18.84 5.05 -2.71
C GLY A 70 18.56 4.22 -1.47
N TYR A 71 17.70 4.68 -0.58
CA TYR A 71 17.34 3.96 0.64
C TYR A 71 15.82 3.90 0.83
N CYS A 72 15.33 2.70 1.08
CA CYS A 72 13.94 2.44 1.44
C CYS A 72 13.87 1.33 2.49
N GLU A 73 13.47 1.67 3.70
CA GLU A 73 13.05 0.70 4.71
C GLU A 73 11.54 0.53 4.59
N ALA A 74 11.08 -0.67 4.30
CA ALA A 74 9.67 -1.01 4.25
C ALA A 74 9.27 -1.85 5.46
N ARG A 75 8.12 -1.56 6.06
CA ARG A 75 7.53 -2.29 7.18
C ARG A 75 6.14 -2.76 6.83
N TYR A 76 5.85 -4.00 7.13
CA TYR A 76 4.50 -4.51 7.17
C TYR A 76 4.10 -4.69 8.64
N THR A 77 3.27 -3.81 9.13
CA THR A 77 2.49 -4.01 10.35
C THR A 77 1.16 -4.64 9.92
N PRO A 78 0.62 -5.66 10.59
CA PRO A 78 -0.59 -6.31 10.09
C PRO A 78 -1.67 -5.33 9.62
N GLY A 79 -1.93 -5.30 8.30
CA GLY A 79 -2.87 -4.40 7.64
C GLY A 79 -2.36 -3.00 7.29
N ARG A 80 -1.11 -2.65 7.56
CA ARG A 80 -0.50 -1.37 7.19
C ARG A 80 0.86 -1.58 6.53
N ARG A 81 1.14 -0.82 5.49
CA ARG A 81 2.44 -0.78 4.84
C ARG A 81 3.08 0.59 5.04
N SER A 82 4.30 0.62 5.58
CA SER A 82 5.01 1.86 5.86
C SER A 82 6.38 1.87 5.21
N TYR A 83 6.86 3.07 4.86
CA TYR A 83 8.15 3.27 4.20
C TYR A 83 8.88 4.44 4.85
N HIS A 84 10.18 4.29 5.01
CA HIS A 84 11.10 5.38 5.34
C HIS A 84 12.12 5.50 4.20
N LEU A 85 12.16 6.65 3.56
CA LEU A 85 12.91 6.91 2.34
C LEU A 85 13.91 8.03 2.55
N THR A 86 15.13 7.80 2.11
CA THR A 86 16.16 8.82 1.96
C THR A 86 16.92 8.62 0.66
N ASP A 87 17.55 9.68 0.18
CA ASP A 87 18.40 9.63 -1.00
C ASP A 87 19.52 10.68 -0.87
N PRO A 88 20.76 10.40 -1.32
CA PRO A 88 21.84 11.40 -1.33
C PRO A 88 21.46 12.71 -2.02
N ALA A 89 20.64 12.64 -3.07
CA ALA A 89 20.17 13.83 -3.81
C ALA A 89 19.24 14.72 -2.99
N TRP A 90 18.65 14.22 -1.92
CA TRP A 90 17.73 14.98 -1.06
C TRP A 90 18.42 15.76 0.06
N GLY A 91 19.73 15.60 0.23
CA GLY A 91 20.46 16.21 1.34
C GLY A 91 19.90 15.70 2.69
N LYS A 92 19.29 16.61 3.45
CA LYS A 92 18.65 16.31 4.74
C LYS A 92 17.20 15.83 4.60
N GLY A 93 16.67 15.73 3.38
CA GLY A 93 15.30 15.35 3.12
C GLY A 93 15.02 13.89 3.48
N GLU A 94 13.93 13.66 4.19
CA GLU A 94 13.40 12.33 4.53
C GLU A 94 11.90 12.30 4.23
N LEU A 95 11.41 11.18 3.75
CA LEU A 95 9.99 10.98 3.49
C LEU A 95 9.52 9.69 4.15
N ARG A 96 8.47 9.78 4.96
CA ARG A 96 7.74 8.63 5.48
C ARG A 96 6.40 8.53 4.80
N ILE A 97 6.02 7.31 4.43
CA ILE A 97 4.73 7.00 3.81
C ILE A 97 4.11 5.85 4.56
N SER A 98 2.83 5.97 4.91
CA SER A 98 2.05 4.88 5.48
C SER A 98 0.77 4.69 4.68
N ALA A 99 0.48 3.47 4.27
CA ALA A 99 -0.69 3.10 3.46
C ALA A 99 -1.64 2.19 4.24
N LEU A 100 -2.93 2.46 4.13
CA LEU A 100 -4.03 1.69 4.70
C LEU A 100 -5.14 1.52 3.66
N ALA A 101 -5.83 0.38 3.68
CA ALA A 101 -7.12 0.26 3.01
C ALA A 101 -8.21 0.91 3.86
N LEU A 102 -9.23 1.51 3.22
CA LEU A 102 -10.35 2.12 3.92
C LEU A 102 -11.33 1.04 4.41
N PRO A 103 -11.87 1.16 5.65
CA PRO A 103 -12.73 0.12 6.22
C PRO A 103 -14.16 0.08 5.66
N ASP A 104 -14.69 1.20 5.18
CA ASP A 104 -16.11 1.32 4.85
C ASP A 104 -16.39 1.37 3.34
N VAL A 105 -15.35 1.59 2.53
CA VAL A 105 -15.48 1.73 1.08
C VAL A 105 -14.29 1.07 0.38
N ASP A 106 -14.44 0.77 -0.89
CA ASP A 106 -13.34 0.32 -1.74
C ASP A 106 -12.40 1.50 -2.02
N GLY A 107 -11.35 1.60 -1.22
CA GLY A 107 -10.41 2.69 -1.28
C GLY A 107 -9.19 2.51 -0.40
N ALA A 108 -8.30 3.45 -0.48
CA ALA A 108 -7.05 3.47 0.27
C ALA A 108 -6.64 4.89 0.66
N ILE A 109 -5.83 5.00 1.68
CA ILE A 109 -5.28 6.27 2.14
C ILE A 109 -3.78 6.14 2.41
N TRP A 110 -3.01 7.15 1.99
CA TRP A 110 -1.59 7.28 2.28
C TRP A 110 -1.36 8.52 3.12
N LYS A 111 -0.68 8.35 4.23
CA LYS A 111 -0.13 9.46 5.02
C LYS A 111 1.26 9.76 4.50
N LEU A 112 1.52 11.01 4.13
CA LEU A 112 2.76 11.49 3.54
C LEU A 112 3.41 12.48 4.52
N GLU A 113 4.60 12.15 5.01
CA GLU A 113 5.28 12.88 6.09
C GLU A 113 6.70 13.28 5.64
N PRO A 114 6.85 14.41 4.92
CA PRO A 114 8.15 14.93 4.52
C PRO A 114 8.81 15.73 5.64
N VAL A 115 10.14 15.65 5.73
CA VAL A 115 10.97 16.46 6.61
C VAL A 115 12.23 16.91 5.86
N GLY A 116 12.63 18.17 6.02
CA GLY A 116 13.93 18.65 5.54
C GLY A 116 14.00 18.97 4.04
N PHE A 117 12.88 19.09 3.36
CA PHE A 117 12.83 19.49 1.95
C PHE A 117 12.71 21.00 1.77
N SER A 118 13.19 21.49 0.62
CA SER A 118 13.01 22.88 0.23
C SER A 118 11.55 23.19 -0.09
N SER A 119 11.19 24.48 -0.04
CA SER A 119 9.83 24.95 -0.33
C SER A 119 9.37 24.71 -1.78
N GLN A 120 10.31 24.43 -2.69
CA GLN A 120 10.03 24.21 -4.10
C GLN A 120 9.96 22.72 -4.46
N SER A 121 10.26 21.83 -3.51
CA SER A 121 10.15 20.39 -3.73
C SER A 121 8.70 19.95 -3.76
N VAL A 122 8.36 19.09 -4.73
CA VAL A 122 7.01 18.61 -4.98
C VAL A 122 7.00 17.08 -5.03
N LEU A 123 6.04 16.48 -4.36
CA LEU A 123 5.69 15.07 -4.51
C LEU A 123 4.44 14.98 -5.38
N THR A 124 4.52 14.20 -6.45
CA THR A 124 3.41 13.94 -7.36
C THR A 124 2.98 12.49 -7.25
N ALA A 125 1.73 12.26 -6.85
CA ALA A 125 1.10 10.96 -7.00
C ALA A 125 0.68 10.77 -8.46
N VAL A 126 1.00 9.63 -9.03
CA VAL A 126 0.71 9.28 -10.43
C VAL A 126 -0.10 8.00 -10.45
N MET A 127 -1.34 8.08 -10.87
CA MET A 127 -2.21 6.94 -11.09
C MET A 127 -2.40 6.69 -12.57
N SER A 128 -2.30 5.44 -13.00
CA SER A 128 -2.51 5.03 -14.38
C SER A 128 -3.24 3.69 -14.44
N GLU A 129 -3.64 3.28 -15.65
CA GLU A 129 -4.00 1.89 -15.91
C GLU A 129 -2.81 0.96 -15.66
N ILE A 130 -3.05 -0.33 -15.53
CA ILE A 130 -2.03 -1.37 -15.44
C ILE A 130 -1.74 -1.98 -16.82
N LYS A 131 -0.61 -2.66 -16.98
CA LYS A 131 -0.21 -3.31 -18.23
C LYS A 131 -1.21 -4.39 -18.69
N ALA A 132 -1.76 -5.15 -17.75
CA ALA A 132 -2.71 -6.20 -18.10
C ALA A 132 -4.08 -5.61 -18.43
N HIS A 133 -4.57 -5.86 -19.64
CA HIS A 133 -5.96 -5.56 -20.00
C HIS A 133 -6.96 -6.46 -19.27
N ARG A 134 -6.53 -7.65 -18.91
CA ARG A 134 -7.30 -8.62 -18.15
C ARG A 134 -6.36 -9.48 -17.31
N LEU A 135 -6.65 -9.61 -16.03
CA LEU A 135 -5.96 -10.52 -15.16
C LEU A 135 -6.42 -11.96 -15.43
N ASN A 136 -5.48 -12.89 -15.61
CA ASN A 136 -5.76 -14.26 -16.04
C ASN A 136 -6.56 -15.06 -15.02
N ARG A 137 -6.23 -14.89 -13.75
CA ARG A 137 -6.91 -15.56 -12.63
C ARG A 137 -7.54 -14.55 -11.67
N ASN A 138 -8.03 -13.44 -12.20
CA ASN A 138 -8.65 -12.37 -11.43
C ASN A 138 -7.74 -11.83 -10.31
N GLY A 139 -6.43 -11.83 -10.53
CA GLY A 139 -5.45 -11.36 -9.55
C GLY A 139 -5.15 -12.34 -8.42
N ASP A 140 -5.50 -13.62 -8.55
CA ASP A 140 -5.10 -14.64 -7.58
C ASP A 140 -3.57 -14.69 -7.45
N MET A 141 -3.10 -14.77 -6.21
CA MET A 141 -1.66 -14.80 -5.93
C MET A 141 -0.94 -15.92 -6.69
N GLY A 142 0.17 -15.56 -7.31
CA GLY A 142 1.02 -16.49 -8.06
C GLY A 142 0.49 -16.89 -9.42
N ALA A 143 -0.71 -16.44 -9.79
CA ALA A 143 -1.32 -16.77 -11.08
C ALA A 143 -1.18 -15.64 -12.12
N ASP A 144 -1.20 -14.39 -11.66
CA ASP A 144 -0.89 -13.24 -12.49
C ASP A 144 0.51 -12.71 -12.14
N PRO A 145 1.41 -12.55 -13.11
CA PRO A 145 2.76 -12.02 -12.86
C PRO A 145 2.70 -10.60 -12.29
N ALA A 146 3.66 -10.25 -11.44
CA ALA A 146 3.79 -8.90 -10.88
C ALA A 146 3.83 -7.82 -11.97
N ASP A 147 4.43 -8.12 -13.11
CA ASP A 147 4.49 -7.25 -14.29
C ASP A 147 3.10 -6.83 -14.79
N SER A 148 2.07 -7.63 -14.58
CA SER A 148 0.69 -7.32 -14.95
C SER A 148 0.15 -6.06 -14.26
N PHE A 149 0.60 -5.79 -13.04
CA PHE A 149 0.17 -4.65 -12.22
C PHE A 149 1.02 -3.39 -12.41
N GLU A 150 2.10 -3.46 -13.18
CA GLU A 150 2.93 -2.30 -13.50
C GLU A 150 2.17 -1.32 -14.41
N ALA A 151 2.57 -0.05 -14.37
CA ALA A 151 2.11 0.94 -15.34
C ALA A 151 2.70 0.61 -16.73
N PRO A 152 1.94 0.78 -17.82
CA PRO A 152 2.49 0.72 -19.17
C PRO A 152 3.57 1.81 -19.38
N GLU A 153 4.46 1.61 -20.35
CA GLU A 153 5.48 2.63 -20.68
C GLU A 153 4.85 3.95 -21.12
N ASN A 154 3.76 3.87 -21.90
CA ASN A 154 3.02 5.02 -22.40
C ASN A 154 1.55 4.90 -21.95
N PRO A 155 1.24 5.22 -20.69
CA PRO A 155 -0.11 5.11 -20.19
C PRO A 155 -1.04 6.08 -20.90
N GLN A 156 -2.24 5.62 -21.25
CA GLN A 156 -3.27 6.43 -21.92
C GLN A 156 -4.16 7.17 -20.92
N GLN A 157 -4.32 6.62 -19.73
CA GLN A 157 -5.12 7.18 -18.66
C GLN A 157 -4.22 7.51 -17.48
N VAL A 158 -3.93 8.80 -17.29
CA VAL A 158 -3.09 9.27 -16.20
C VAL A 158 -3.83 10.34 -15.41
N GLU A 159 -3.87 10.16 -14.10
CA GLU A 159 -4.32 11.17 -13.14
C GLU A 159 -3.18 11.48 -12.18
N THR A 160 -2.97 12.74 -11.87
CA THR A 160 -1.92 13.19 -10.96
C THR A 160 -2.45 14.13 -9.89
N CYS A 161 -1.83 14.08 -8.72
CA CYS A 161 -2.02 15.08 -7.66
C CYS A 161 -0.68 15.48 -7.11
N ASP A 162 -0.51 16.77 -6.84
CA ASP A 162 0.72 17.34 -6.30
C ASP A 162 0.58 17.70 -4.82
N MET A 163 1.70 17.56 -4.12
CA MET A 163 1.90 18.02 -2.75
C MET A 163 3.22 18.78 -2.64
N ARG A 164 3.19 19.98 -2.04
CA ARG A 164 4.40 20.69 -1.64
C ARG A 164 5.03 20.05 -0.41
N LEU A 165 6.29 19.60 -0.50
CA LEU A 165 6.94 18.86 0.57
C LEU A 165 7.28 19.74 1.79
N LYS A 166 7.30 21.04 1.66
CA LYS A 166 7.47 21.97 2.79
C LYS A 166 6.26 22.05 3.70
N ASN A 167 5.07 21.81 3.20
CA ASN A 167 3.82 22.08 3.92
C ASN A 167 3.50 21.05 5.02
N GLY A 168 4.42 20.12 5.29
CA GLY A 168 4.24 19.10 6.32
C GLY A 168 3.36 17.95 5.85
N VAL A 169 2.63 17.35 6.80
CA VAL A 169 1.85 16.14 6.56
C VAL A 169 0.68 16.40 5.60
N ALA A 170 0.54 15.55 4.60
CA ALA A 170 -0.65 15.49 3.74
C ALA A 170 -1.12 14.03 3.57
N TYR A 171 -2.29 13.88 2.98
CA TYR A 171 -2.92 12.59 2.78
C TYR A 171 -3.39 12.46 1.34
N LEU A 172 -3.04 11.35 0.70
CA LEU A 172 -3.61 10.94 -0.57
C LEU A 172 -4.74 9.96 -0.30
N VAL A 173 -5.88 10.13 -0.93
CA VAL A 173 -6.97 9.15 -0.89
C VAL A 173 -7.28 8.65 -2.30
N PHE A 174 -7.49 7.33 -2.41
CA PHE A 174 -8.06 6.67 -3.59
C PHE A 174 -9.48 6.23 -3.25
N ARG A 175 -10.45 6.74 -3.99
CA ARG A 175 -11.87 6.33 -3.95
C ARG A 175 -12.48 6.54 -5.33
N ASP A 176 -13.45 5.72 -5.70
CA ASP A 176 -14.20 5.85 -6.96
C ASP A 176 -13.28 5.96 -8.19
N PHE A 177 -12.22 5.14 -8.20
CA PHE A 177 -11.21 5.09 -9.27
C PHE A 177 -10.47 6.42 -9.54
N SER A 178 -10.39 7.28 -8.54
CA SER A 178 -9.74 8.58 -8.59
C SER A 178 -8.86 8.82 -7.39
N ILE A 179 -7.86 9.68 -7.51
CA ILE A 179 -6.97 10.10 -6.43
C ILE A 179 -7.17 11.58 -6.10
N LYS A 180 -7.04 11.91 -4.81
CA LYS A 180 -7.17 13.29 -4.32
C LYS A 180 -6.26 13.51 -3.13
N MET A 181 -5.58 14.67 -3.09
CA MET A 181 -4.91 15.15 -1.88
C MET A 181 -5.92 15.75 -0.93
N LEU A 182 -5.89 15.30 0.33
CA LEU A 182 -6.68 15.84 1.42
C LEU A 182 -5.84 16.72 2.32
N GLY A 183 -6.44 17.78 2.85
CA GLY A 183 -5.84 18.60 3.90
C GLY A 183 -5.68 17.80 5.21
N LYS A 184 -4.85 18.35 6.11
CA LYS A 184 -4.47 17.69 7.37
C LYS A 184 -5.68 17.29 8.23
N LYS A 185 -6.69 18.15 8.35
CA LYS A 185 -7.85 17.90 9.22
C LYS A 185 -8.71 16.73 8.71
N GLU A 186 -9.11 16.77 7.45
CA GLU A 186 -9.93 15.72 6.84
C GLU A 186 -9.12 14.41 6.68
N GLY A 187 -7.90 14.52 6.21
CA GLY A 187 -7.02 13.38 5.99
C GLY A 187 -6.66 12.64 7.27
N SER A 188 -6.33 13.35 8.35
CA SER A 188 -6.03 12.70 9.63
C SER A 188 -7.23 11.97 10.20
N ARG A 189 -8.41 12.55 10.12
CA ARG A 189 -9.65 11.90 10.58
C ARG A 189 -9.92 10.59 9.85
N LEU A 190 -9.77 10.60 8.52
CA LEU A 190 -9.97 9.41 7.70
C LEU A 190 -8.90 8.35 7.96
N TYR A 191 -7.65 8.78 8.08
CA TYR A 191 -6.53 7.89 8.38
C TYR A 191 -6.66 7.25 9.77
N GLU A 192 -6.97 8.02 10.79
CA GLU A 192 -7.13 7.53 12.16
C GLU A 192 -8.28 6.53 12.28
N LYS A 193 -9.39 6.74 11.56
CA LYS A 193 -10.48 5.79 11.48
C LYS A 193 -10.02 4.45 10.89
N ALA A 194 -9.30 4.48 9.78
CA ALA A 194 -8.75 3.28 9.15
C ALA A 194 -7.73 2.59 10.05
N GLU A 195 -6.84 3.35 10.70
CA GLU A 195 -5.84 2.80 11.62
C GLU A 195 -6.48 2.14 12.85
N LYS A 196 -7.52 2.74 13.40
CA LYS A 196 -8.26 2.15 14.52
C LYS A 196 -8.91 0.82 14.12
N ALA A 197 -9.57 0.78 12.97
CA ALA A 197 -10.20 -0.45 12.46
C ALA A 197 -9.15 -1.57 12.22
N ARG A 198 -8.02 -1.21 11.62
CA ARG A 198 -6.89 -2.12 11.40
C ARG A 198 -6.36 -2.69 12.73
N ALA A 199 -6.09 -1.82 13.69
CA ALA A 199 -5.50 -2.21 14.97
C ALA A 199 -6.43 -3.12 15.79
N GLU A 200 -7.72 -2.83 15.82
CA GLU A 200 -8.73 -3.67 16.46
C GLU A 200 -8.77 -5.07 15.83
N LEU A 201 -8.75 -5.13 14.51
CA LEU A 201 -8.76 -6.40 13.79
C LEU A 201 -7.47 -7.19 13.99
N ALA A 202 -6.32 -6.55 13.88
CA ALA A 202 -5.01 -7.18 14.09
C ALA A 202 -4.84 -7.73 15.51
N SER A 203 -5.50 -7.14 16.51
CA SER A 203 -5.41 -7.57 17.90
C SER A 203 -6.19 -8.85 18.23
N ARG A 204 -7.01 -9.35 17.30
CA ARG A 204 -7.87 -10.52 17.54
C ARG A 204 -7.11 -11.83 17.68
N ILE A 205 -5.93 -11.92 17.08
CA ILE A 205 -5.06 -13.09 17.17
C ILE A 205 -3.68 -12.62 17.62
N ARG A 206 -3.21 -13.21 18.72
CA ARG A 206 -1.87 -13.01 19.25
C ARG A 206 -1.16 -14.35 19.36
N ILE A 207 0.08 -14.40 18.88
CA ILE A 207 0.95 -15.57 18.96
C ILE A 207 2.17 -15.19 19.79
N GLU A 208 2.45 -15.96 20.82
CA GLU A 208 3.62 -15.81 21.69
C GLU A 208 4.39 -17.12 21.74
N THR A 209 5.56 -17.12 21.11
CA THR A 209 6.48 -18.27 21.04
C THR A 209 7.92 -17.77 21.15
N PRO A 210 8.89 -18.65 21.36
CA PRO A 210 10.30 -18.29 21.28
C PRO A 210 10.74 -17.84 19.87
N ASP A 211 9.96 -18.12 18.83
CA ASP A 211 10.25 -17.76 17.45
C ASP A 211 9.61 -16.42 17.08
N ALA A 212 10.45 -15.39 16.89
CA ALA A 212 10.00 -14.06 16.54
C ALA A 212 9.28 -13.99 15.18
N TYR A 213 9.60 -14.88 14.23
CA TYR A 213 8.89 -14.95 12.95
C TYR A 213 7.45 -15.44 13.12
N LEU A 214 7.23 -16.44 13.97
CA LEU A 214 5.87 -16.92 14.26
C LEU A 214 5.03 -15.85 14.95
N ASN A 215 5.65 -15.08 15.85
CA ASN A 215 4.93 -14.06 16.61
C ASN A 215 4.38 -12.92 15.72
N THR A 216 5.02 -12.63 14.58
CA THR A 216 4.51 -11.62 13.64
C THR A 216 3.29 -12.09 12.84
N LEU A 217 2.93 -13.37 12.88
CA LEU A 217 1.84 -13.92 12.07
C LEU A 217 0.44 -13.68 12.66
N GLY A 218 0.32 -13.49 13.98
CA GLY A 218 -0.98 -13.43 14.65
C GLY A 218 -1.92 -12.39 14.02
N GLY A 219 -1.49 -11.14 13.99
CA GLY A 219 -2.28 -10.07 13.39
C GLY A 219 -2.51 -10.25 11.88
N ALA A 220 -1.51 -10.75 11.17
CA ALA A 220 -1.62 -11.02 9.73
C ALA A 220 -2.67 -12.10 9.42
N LEU A 221 -2.77 -13.14 10.26
CA LEU A 221 -3.81 -14.16 10.15
C LEU A 221 -5.20 -13.60 10.41
N ALA A 222 -5.34 -12.70 11.40
CA ALA A 222 -6.61 -12.02 11.66
C ALA A 222 -7.07 -11.19 10.46
N LEU A 223 -6.16 -10.42 9.84
CA LEU A 223 -6.43 -9.64 8.64
C LEU A 223 -6.80 -10.55 7.45
N ALA A 224 -6.07 -11.63 7.25
CA ALA A 224 -6.34 -12.57 6.16
C ALA A 224 -7.70 -13.25 6.30
N ALA A 225 -8.06 -13.66 7.51
CA ALA A 225 -9.37 -14.26 7.79
C ALA A 225 -10.51 -13.26 7.54
N ASP A 226 -10.36 -12.00 7.96
CA ASP A 226 -11.34 -10.95 7.68
C ASP A 226 -11.44 -10.66 6.17
N GLY A 227 -10.33 -10.69 5.45
CA GLY A 227 -10.29 -10.46 4.00
C GLY A 227 -11.05 -11.47 3.15
N ILE A 228 -11.31 -12.67 3.69
CA ILE A 228 -12.11 -13.72 3.04
C ILE A 228 -13.52 -13.85 3.61
N TRP A 229 -13.91 -12.97 4.52
CA TRP A 229 -15.28 -12.89 5.05
C TRP A 229 -16.15 -11.97 4.20
N ASP A 230 -17.35 -12.39 3.82
CA ASP A 230 -18.25 -11.60 2.96
C ASP A 230 -19.41 -10.96 3.73
N GLY A 231 -19.44 -11.12 5.04
CA GLY A 231 -20.53 -10.68 5.92
C GLY A 231 -21.43 -11.81 6.39
N GLN A 232 -21.35 -12.98 5.77
CA GLN A 232 -22.20 -14.14 6.10
C GLN A 232 -21.41 -15.44 6.21
N VAL A 233 -20.44 -15.66 5.32
CA VAL A 233 -19.64 -16.89 5.25
C VAL A 233 -18.19 -16.56 4.93
N TRP A 234 -17.28 -17.46 5.31
CA TRP A 234 -15.92 -17.43 4.80
C TRP A 234 -15.89 -17.95 3.38
N LEU A 235 -15.16 -17.23 2.54
CA LEU A 235 -14.97 -17.57 1.15
C LEU A 235 -13.69 -18.39 0.94
N HIS A 236 -13.62 -19.12 -0.16
CA HIS A 236 -12.44 -19.89 -0.51
C HIS A 236 -11.22 -19.00 -0.80
N GLY A 237 -11.44 -17.81 -1.31
CA GLY A 237 -10.40 -16.83 -1.61
C GLY A 237 -10.88 -15.38 -1.52
N ALA A 238 -9.93 -14.47 -1.33
CA ALA A 238 -10.24 -13.05 -1.15
C ALA A 238 -10.65 -12.35 -2.44
N VAL A 239 -10.22 -12.84 -3.59
CA VAL A 239 -10.38 -12.17 -4.89
C VAL A 239 -11.00 -13.08 -5.95
N GLY A 240 -10.21 -14.00 -6.50
CA GLY A 240 -10.64 -14.79 -7.66
C GLY A 240 -11.63 -15.90 -7.31
N TRP A 241 -11.45 -16.52 -6.18
CA TRP A 241 -12.24 -17.65 -5.70
C TRP A 241 -13.21 -17.25 -4.59
N ARG A 242 -13.97 -16.21 -4.84
CA ARG A 242 -15.00 -15.75 -3.89
C ARG A 242 -16.25 -16.63 -3.94
N MET A 243 -16.09 -17.85 -3.51
CA MET A 243 -17.15 -18.83 -3.34
C MET A 243 -17.22 -19.29 -1.88
N PRO A 244 -18.42 -19.58 -1.34
CA PRO A 244 -18.54 -20.14 0.00
C PRO A 244 -17.72 -21.41 0.16
N LEU A 245 -17.10 -21.58 1.32
CA LEU A 245 -16.48 -22.84 1.72
C LEU A 245 -17.58 -23.85 2.01
N SER A 246 -18.11 -24.49 0.98
CA SER A 246 -19.13 -25.53 1.13
C SER A 246 -18.50 -26.91 1.03
N GLY A 247 -18.89 -27.80 1.91
CA GLY A 247 -18.50 -29.21 1.85
C GLY A 247 -17.16 -29.57 2.48
N TRP A 248 -16.65 -28.74 3.39
CA TRP A 248 -15.45 -29.02 4.20
C TRP A 248 -15.80 -29.12 5.67
#